data_e5205e25f3beb7ae8ab04f6371a77527
#
_entry.id   e5205e25f3beb7ae8ab04f6371a77527
#
_cell.length_a   1.000
_cell.length_b   1.000
_cell.length_c   1.000
_cell.angle_alpha   90.00
_cell.angle_beta   90.00
_cell.angle_gamma   90.00
#
_symmetry.space_group_name_H-M   'P 1'
#
loop_
_entity.id
_entity.type
_entity.pdbx_description
1 polymer ?
#
loop_
_entity_poly.entity_id
_entity_poly.type
_entity_poly.pdbx_seq_one_letter_code
_entity_poly.pdbx_strand_id
1 'polypeptide(L)'
;MKKILLFSALLIGSLFFGQKAGVFDTPNYSINVPEGWKSTNDSEIINIFPTSQIGAVTISEYHDLPLPKAEVKKFVLALYQSHDDENKVKEKKSQKGYTEYLYEYFDEKEKLFWITKAFQKDKNLYLVSINCGQKFWNGNYMTQFNETFNSFKIKK
;
A
#
# COMPACT_ATOMS: atom_id res chain seq x y z
N MET A 1 -13.14 -24.34 -2.30
CA MET A 1 -13.23 -23.02 -1.62
C MET A 1 -12.05 -22.91 -0.65
N LYS A 2 -10.95 -22.25 -1.06
CA LYS A 2 -9.78 -22.01 -0.20
C LYS A 2 -10.04 -20.75 0.60
N LYS A 3 -10.17 -20.89 1.91
CA LYS A 3 -10.25 -19.76 2.84
C LYS A 3 -8.90 -19.03 2.80
N ILE A 4 -8.89 -17.81 2.29
CA ILE A 4 -7.76 -16.90 2.44
C ILE A 4 -7.82 -16.43 3.88
N LEU A 5 -6.88 -16.95 4.69
CA LEU A 5 -6.71 -16.56 6.09
C LEU A 5 -6.20 -15.11 6.11
N LEU A 6 -7.04 -14.23 6.62
CA LEU A 6 -6.64 -12.87 6.98
C LEU A 6 -5.61 -12.93 8.11
N PHE A 7 -4.54 -12.21 7.90
CA PHE A 7 -3.39 -12.04 8.73
C PHE A 7 -3.70 -11.73 10.19
N SER A 8 -3.47 -12.70 11.05
CA SER A 8 -3.02 -12.43 12.42
C SER A 8 -1.50 -12.27 12.36
N ALA A 9 -1.02 -11.06 12.51
CA ALA A 9 0.41 -10.76 12.55
C ALA A 9 1.03 -11.38 13.81
N LEU A 10 1.57 -12.58 13.67
CA LEU A 10 2.50 -13.12 14.66
C LEU A 10 3.84 -12.42 14.49
N LEU A 11 4.20 -11.63 15.48
CA LEU A 11 5.53 -11.03 15.66
C LEU A 11 6.57 -12.15 15.79
N ILE A 12 7.26 -12.48 14.72
CA ILE A 12 8.50 -13.24 14.77
C ILE A 12 9.63 -12.26 14.50
N GLY A 13 10.53 -12.16 15.47
CA GLY A 13 11.60 -11.17 15.55
C GLY A 13 12.48 -11.09 14.31
N SER A 14 12.31 -10.07 13.54
CA SER A 14 13.24 -9.60 12.52
C SER A 14 14.03 -8.42 13.09
N LEU A 15 15.32 -8.43 12.86
CA LEU A 15 16.30 -7.44 13.31
C LEU A 15 15.82 -6.02 12.98
N PHE A 16 15.44 -5.29 14.04
CA PHE A 16 15.03 -3.91 13.93
C PHE A 16 16.26 -3.02 13.74
N PHE A 17 16.55 -2.64 12.52
CA PHE A 17 17.42 -1.49 12.27
C PHE A 17 16.58 -0.23 12.41
N GLY A 18 16.86 0.56 13.44
CA GLY A 18 16.36 1.93 13.51
C GLY A 18 16.93 2.71 12.34
N GLN A 19 16.17 2.83 11.25
CA GLN A 19 16.59 3.61 10.10
C GLN A 19 16.46 5.11 10.43
N LYS A 20 17.54 5.86 10.15
CA LYS A 20 17.45 7.32 9.95
C LYS A 20 16.46 7.59 8.82
N ALA A 21 15.84 8.79 8.82
CA ALA A 21 15.08 9.27 7.68
C ALA A 21 15.84 8.99 6.39
N GLY A 22 15.18 8.36 5.44
CA GLY A 22 15.86 7.88 4.23
C GLY A 22 14.90 7.51 3.12
N VAL A 23 15.46 6.86 2.12
CA VAL A 23 14.71 6.32 1.00
C VAL A 23 14.82 4.81 1.06
N PHE A 24 13.70 4.11 1.09
CA PHE A 24 13.66 2.69 0.79
C PHE A 24 13.75 2.55 -0.72
N ASP A 25 14.82 1.93 -1.19
CA ASP A 25 15.20 1.90 -2.60
C ASP A 25 15.37 0.47 -3.08
N THR A 26 14.64 0.09 -4.13
CA THR A 26 14.72 -1.21 -4.80
C THR A 26 15.09 -1.01 -6.26
N PRO A 27 15.40 -2.06 -7.02
CA PRO A 27 15.57 -1.95 -8.47
C PRO A 27 14.33 -1.38 -9.19
N ASN A 28 13.12 -1.62 -8.67
CA ASN A 28 11.86 -1.33 -9.34
C ASN A 28 11.20 -0.02 -8.91
N TYR A 29 11.40 0.40 -7.65
CA TYR A 29 10.78 1.61 -7.11
C TYR A 29 11.57 2.20 -5.95
N SER A 30 11.17 3.39 -5.54
CA SER A 30 11.65 4.04 -4.32
C SER A 30 10.49 4.68 -3.56
N ILE A 31 10.64 4.80 -2.24
CA ILE A 31 9.70 5.47 -1.35
C ILE A 31 10.44 6.10 -0.16
N ASN A 32 10.01 7.28 0.28
CA ASN A 32 10.59 7.93 1.44
C ASN A 32 10.14 7.26 2.73
N VAL A 33 11.09 7.09 3.68
CA VAL A 33 10.83 6.60 5.04
C VAL A 33 11.07 7.78 5.98
N PRO A 34 10.06 8.25 6.72
CA PRO A 34 10.22 9.34 7.68
C PRO A 34 11.20 8.99 8.80
N GLU A 35 11.78 10.00 9.42
CA GLU A 35 12.62 9.81 10.61
C GLU A 35 11.82 9.16 11.74
N GLY A 36 12.44 8.21 12.42
CA GLY A 36 11.82 7.46 13.52
C GLY A 36 10.82 6.39 13.09
N TRP A 37 10.57 6.24 11.78
CA TRP A 37 9.77 5.14 11.26
C TRP A 37 10.62 3.90 11.04
N LYS A 38 9.97 2.75 11.04
CA LYS A 38 10.59 1.45 10.78
C LYS A 38 10.07 0.89 9.47
N SER A 39 10.87 0.04 8.84
CA SER A 39 10.43 -0.76 7.72
C SER A 39 10.68 -2.24 8.00
N THR A 40 9.75 -3.09 7.58
CA THR A 40 9.94 -4.55 7.54
C THR A 40 9.75 -5.01 6.10
N ASN A 41 10.53 -5.99 5.71
CA ASN A 41 10.38 -6.66 4.43
C ASN A 41 10.04 -8.11 4.73
N ASP A 42 8.81 -8.51 4.47
CA ASP A 42 8.33 -9.87 4.62
C ASP A 42 7.98 -10.41 3.23
N SER A 43 8.99 -11.06 2.62
CA SER A 43 8.99 -11.73 1.32
C SER A 43 8.42 -10.94 0.14
N GLU A 44 7.17 -10.49 0.18
CA GLU A 44 6.48 -9.79 -0.93
C GLU A 44 5.82 -8.49 -0.47
N ILE A 45 5.81 -8.24 0.84
CA ILE A 45 5.16 -7.08 1.43
C ILE A 45 6.16 -6.27 2.24
N ILE A 46 6.30 -5.00 1.88
CA ILE A 46 7.07 -4.04 2.64
C ILE A 46 6.10 -3.22 3.46
N ASN A 47 6.34 -3.15 4.77
CA ASN A 47 5.58 -2.30 5.67
C ASN A 47 6.48 -1.19 6.20
N ILE A 48 6.00 0.06 6.12
CA ILE A 48 6.67 1.26 6.63
C ILE A 48 5.71 1.87 7.67
N PHE A 49 6.12 1.95 8.91
CA PHE A 49 5.24 2.33 10.00
C PHE A 49 5.95 3.13 11.09
N PRO A 50 5.23 4.04 11.79
CA PRO A 50 5.75 4.76 12.94
C PRO A 50 5.94 3.82 14.14
N THR A 51 6.81 4.21 15.07
CA THR A 51 7.07 3.44 16.31
C THR A 51 5.79 3.26 17.14
N SER A 52 4.83 4.19 17.03
CA SER A 52 3.52 4.12 17.70
C SER A 52 2.58 3.04 17.15
N GLN A 53 2.90 2.43 16.00
CA GLN A 53 2.11 1.38 15.33
C GLN A 53 0.63 1.74 15.10
N ILE A 54 0.34 3.02 14.90
CA ILE A 54 -1.03 3.52 14.67
C ILE A 54 -1.58 3.25 13.27
N GLY A 55 -0.74 2.73 12.39
CA GLY A 55 -1.02 2.41 11.00
C GLY A 55 0.26 2.11 10.25
N ALA A 56 0.16 1.86 8.96
CA ALA A 56 1.30 1.57 8.09
C ALA A 56 1.08 2.08 6.67
N VAL A 57 2.19 2.29 5.96
CA VAL A 57 2.23 2.30 4.49
C VAL A 57 2.74 0.93 4.06
N THR A 58 1.97 0.21 3.28
CA THR A 58 2.32 -1.10 2.77
C THR A 58 2.58 -1.05 1.28
N ILE A 59 3.56 -1.81 0.80
CA ILE A 59 3.87 -1.95 -0.62
C ILE A 59 3.87 -3.43 -0.96
N SER A 60 3.13 -3.80 -2.00
CA SER A 60 3.13 -5.15 -2.57
C SER A 60 3.45 -5.07 -4.05
N GLU A 61 4.30 -5.97 -4.53
CA GLU A 61 4.69 -6.08 -5.93
C GLU A 61 4.14 -7.38 -6.52
N TYR A 62 3.55 -7.27 -7.70
CA TYR A 62 3.12 -8.41 -8.50
C TYR A 62 3.84 -8.34 -9.85
N HIS A 63 4.72 -9.30 -10.09
CA HIS A 63 5.48 -9.42 -11.32
C HIS A 63 4.82 -10.40 -12.27
N ASP A 64 5.00 -10.16 -13.56
CA ASP A 64 4.46 -11.01 -14.63
C ASP A 64 2.96 -11.32 -14.49
N LEU A 65 2.21 -10.37 -13.95
CA LEU A 65 0.76 -10.43 -13.80
C LEU A 65 0.09 -9.76 -15.01
N PRO A 66 -0.28 -10.48 -16.06
CA PRO A 66 -0.85 -9.89 -17.27
C PRO A 66 -2.34 -9.56 -17.06
N LEU A 67 -2.62 -8.65 -16.10
CA LEU A 67 -3.98 -8.18 -15.88
C LEU A 67 -4.37 -7.18 -16.97
N PRO A 68 -5.46 -7.43 -17.74
CA PRO A 68 -6.07 -6.40 -18.55
C PRO A 68 -6.46 -5.21 -17.69
N LYS A 69 -6.38 -3.99 -18.23
CA LYS A 69 -6.74 -2.77 -17.49
C LYS A 69 -8.12 -2.82 -16.85
N ALA A 70 -9.08 -3.44 -17.53
CA ALA A 70 -10.43 -3.64 -17.01
C ALA A 70 -10.48 -4.51 -15.76
N GLU A 71 -9.54 -5.43 -15.59
CA GLU A 71 -9.51 -6.35 -14.44
C GLU A 71 -8.75 -5.77 -13.23
N VAL A 72 -7.94 -4.72 -13.42
CA VAL A 72 -7.20 -4.10 -12.29
C VAL A 72 -8.15 -3.55 -11.23
N LYS A 73 -9.26 -2.93 -11.64
CA LYS A 73 -10.25 -2.40 -10.70
C LYS A 73 -10.89 -3.52 -9.88
N LYS A 74 -11.29 -4.60 -10.52
CA LYS A 74 -11.83 -5.79 -9.83
C LYS A 74 -10.82 -6.41 -8.88
N PHE A 75 -9.57 -6.48 -9.31
CA PHE A 75 -8.48 -6.97 -8.47
C PHE A 75 -8.33 -6.13 -7.20
N VAL A 76 -8.32 -4.79 -7.34
CA VAL A 76 -8.24 -3.87 -6.19
C VAL A 76 -9.41 -4.07 -5.23
N LEU A 77 -10.64 -4.17 -5.73
CA LEU A 77 -11.83 -4.41 -4.90
C LEU A 77 -11.76 -5.77 -4.19
N ALA A 78 -11.29 -6.81 -4.89
CA ALA A 78 -11.17 -8.16 -4.34
C ALA A 78 -10.18 -8.25 -3.16
N LEU A 79 -9.13 -7.40 -3.13
CA LEU A 79 -8.18 -7.34 -2.01
C LEU A 79 -8.87 -7.00 -0.69
N TYR A 80 -9.90 -6.17 -0.74
CA TYR A 80 -10.67 -5.71 0.43
C TYR A 80 -11.95 -6.51 0.63
N GLN A 81 -12.19 -7.56 -0.18
CA GLN A 81 -13.47 -8.29 -0.20
C GLN A 81 -14.66 -7.32 -0.35
N SER A 82 -14.42 -6.20 -1.03
CA SER A 82 -15.40 -5.15 -1.20
C SER A 82 -16.43 -5.55 -2.26
N HIS A 83 -17.70 -5.23 -1.98
CA HIS A 83 -18.81 -5.35 -2.92
C HIS A 83 -19.12 -4.01 -3.61
N ASP A 84 -18.22 -3.04 -3.49
CA ASP A 84 -18.36 -1.75 -4.16
C ASP A 84 -18.37 -1.89 -5.68
N ASP A 85 -19.01 -0.92 -6.34
CA ASP A 85 -18.96 -0.78 -7.79
C ASP A 85 -17.55 -0.37 -8.25
N GLU A 86 -17.11 -0.89 -9.40
CA GLU A 86 -15.80 -0.58 -10.01
C GLU A 86 -15.57 0.93 -10.22
N ASN A 87 -16.63 1.73 -10.32
CA ASN A 87 -16.55 3.19 -10.42
C ASN A 87 -15.98 3.86 -9.15
N LYS A 88 -15.98 3.17 -8.02
CA LYS A 88 -15.30 3.64 -6.79
C LYS A 88 -13.79 3.63 -6.94
N VAL A 89 -13.25 2.77 -7.81
CA VAL A 89 -11.83 2.76 -8.15
C VAL A 89 -11.58 3.80 -9.25
N LYS A 90 -11.00 4.92 -8.86
CA LYS A 90 -10.70 6.05 -9.74
C LYS A 90 -9.45 5.75 -10.58
N GLU A 91 -9.52 5.92 -11.89
CA GLU A 91 -8.40 5.72 -12.81
C GLU A 91 -7.82 7.06 -13.24
N LYS A 92 -6.48 7.15 -13.25
CA LYS A 92 -5.74 8.30 -13.75
C LYS A 92 -4.58 7.83 -14.63
N LYS A 93 -4.58 8.20 -15.90
CA LYS A 93 -3.42 7.95 -16.78
C LYS A 93 -2.27 8.85 -16.39
N SER A 94 -1.10 8.25 -16.15
CA SER A 94 0.12 9.00 -15.91
C SER A 94 0.85 9.31 -17.21
N GLN A 95 1.50 10.47 -17.28
CA GLN A 95 2.43 10.82 -18.36
C GLN A 95 3.73 9.98 -18.33
N LYS A 96 3.94 9.17 -17.29
CA LYS A 96 5.15 8.35 -17.09
C LYS A 96 5.02 6.92 -17.62
N GLY A 97 4.02 6.63 -18.45
CA GLY A 97 3.86 5.31 -19.08
C GLY A 97 3.22 4.25 -18.20
N TYR A 98 2.60 4.62 -17.07
CA TYR A 98 1.79 3.71 -16.25
C TYR A 98 0.38 4.25 -16.05
N THR A 99 -0.53 3.38 -15.61
CA THR A 99 -1.88 3.76 -15.18
C THR A 99 -1.94 3.69 -13.66
N GLU A 100 -2.46 4.73 -13.03
CA GLU A 100 -2.68 4.81 -11.59
C GLU A 100 -4.17 4.60 -11.31
N TYR A 101 -4.47 3.80 -10.31
CA TYR A 101 -5.81 3.57 -9.78
C TYR A 101 -5.81 3.94 -8.31
N LEU A 102 -6.86 4.62 -7.85
CA LEU A 102 -7.04 5.03 -6.46
C LEU A 102 -8.33 4.44 -5.92
N TYR A 103 -8.25 3.82 -4.76
CA TYR A 103 -9.40 3.29 -4.03
C TYR A 103 -9.31 3.64 -2.55
N GLU A 104 -10.41 4.09 -1.99
CA GLU A 104 -10.58 4.40 -0.58
C GLU A 104 -11.62 3.44 0.01
N TYR A 105 -11.27 2.80 1.11
CA TYR A 105 -12.11 1.79 1.75
C TYR A 105 -12.13 1.98 3.26
N PHE A 106 -13.30 1.81 3.86
CA PHE A 106 -13.46 1.74 5.31
C PHE A 106 -13.91 0.35 5.71
N ASP A 107 -13.10 -0.33 6.51
CA ASP A 107 -13.46 -1.62 7.11
C ASP A 107 -14.26 -1.36 8.37
N GLU A 108 -15.56 -1.59 8.29
CA GLU A 108 -16.51 -1.40 9.41
C GLU A 108 -16.23 -2.32 10.59
N LYS A 109 -15.73 -3.52 10.33
CA LYS A 109 -15.46 -4.53 11.36
C LYS A 109 -14.21 -4.18 12.16
N GLU A 110 -13.12 -3.89 11.47
CA GLU A 110 -11.82 -3.59 12.07
C GLU A 110 -11.65 -2.10 12.40
N LYS A 111 -12.60 -1.24 11.97
CA LYS A 111 -12.54 0.22 12.10
C LYS A 111 -11.26 0.83 11.54
N LEU A 112 -10.86 0.32 10.36
CA LEU A 112 -9.67 0.73 9.64
C LEU A 112 -10.04 1.47 8.37
N PHE A 113 -9.41 2.62 8.15
CA PHE A 113 -9.38 3.26 6.84
C PHE A 113 -8.21 2.76 6.00
N TRP A 114 -8.47 2.62 4.72
CA TRP A 114 -7.51 2.26 3.70
C TRP A 114 -7.56 3.24 2.55
N ILE A 115 -6.40 3.70 2.09
CA ILE A 115 -6.24 4.35 0.80
C ILE A 115 -5.22 3.53 0.03
N THR A 116 -5.58 3.07 -1.16
CA THR A 116 -4.69 2.28 -2.00
C THR A 116 -4.51 2.93 -3.36
N LYS A 117 -3.26 3.07 -3.77
CA LYS A 117 -2.88 3.32 -5.16
C LYS A 117 -2.37 2.03 -5.77
N ALA A 118 -2.94 1.66 -6.90
CA ALA A 118 -2.40 0.61 -7.74
C ALA A 118 -1.75 1.25 -8.97
N PHE A 119 -0.53 0.86 -9.27
CA PHE A 119 0.22 1.36 -10.42
C PHE A 119 0.47 0.21 -11.37
N GLN A 120 -0.18 0.22 -12.53
CA GLN A 120 0.04 -0.76 -13.57
C GLN A 120 1.05 -0.25 -14.59
N LYS A 121 2.18 -0.95 -14.72
CA LYS A 121 3.21 -0.69 -15.71
C LYS A 121 3.58 -2.00 -16.39
N ASP A 122 3.36 -2.09 -17.69
CA ASP A 122 3.57 -3.31 -18.47
C ASP A 122 2.81 -4.51 -17.87
N LYS A 123 3.52 -5.56 -17.45
CA LYS A 123 2.97 -6.75 -16.78
C LYS A 123 3.09 -6.70 -15.26
N ASN A 124 3.53 -5.56 -14.70
CA ASN A 124 3.75 -5.43 -13.27
C ASN A 124 2.66 -4.56 -12.65
N LEU A 125 2.25 -4.93 -11.46
CA LEU A 125 1.31 -4.18 -10.64
C LEU A 125 1.96 -3.90 -9.27
N TYR A 126 2.01 -2.64 -8.90
CA TYR A 126 2.48 -2.19 -7.60
C TYR A 126 1.30 -1.65 -6.82
N LEU A 127 1.11 -2.16 -5.62
CA LEU A 127 0.10 -1.65 -4.71
C LEU A 127 0.80 -0.90 -3.58
N VAL A 128 0.39 0.33 -3.35
CA VAL A 128 0.84 1.13 -2.22
C VAL A 128 -0.40 1.52 -1.43
N SER A 129 -0.46 1.13 -0.17
CA SER A 129 -1.64 1.36 0.66
C SER A 129 -1.26 2.05 1.96
N ILE A 130 -2.10 2.98 2.42
CA ILE A 130 -2.11 3.45 3.80
C ILE A 130 -3.22 2.69 4.52
N ASN A 131 -2.94 2.16 5.71
CA ASN A 131 -3.97 1.74 6.65
C ASN A 131 -3.79 2.47 7.97
N CYS A 132 -4.90 2.85 8.59
CA CYS A 132 -4.88 3.58 9.84
C CYS A 132 -6.21 3.40 10.58
N GLY A 133 -6.14 3.26 11.89
CA GLY A 133 -7.34 3.21 12.72
C GLY A 133 -8.18 4.49 12.61
N GLN A 134 -9.50 4.35 12.62
CA GLN A 134 -10.44 5.47 12.44
C GLN A 134 -10.14 6.70 13.30
N LYS A 135 -9.76 6.49 14.55
CA LYS A 135 -9.46 7.57 15.50
C LYS A 135 -8.22 8.42 15.13
N PHE A 136 -7.37 7.91 14.24
CA PHE A 136 -6.15 8.60 13.82
C PHE A 136 -6.25 9.22 12.43
N TRP A 137 -7.33 8.94 11.69
CA TRP A 137 -7.49 9.30 10.29
C TRP A 137 -7.44 10.81 10.02
N ASN A 138 -7.94 11.61 10.96
CA ASN A 138 -7.98 13.09 10.83
C ASN A 138 -6.91 13.81 11.65
N GLY A 139 -5.90 13.09 12.14
CA GLY A 139 -4.84 13.65 12.98
C GLY A 139 -3.60 14.08 12.19
N ASN A 140 -2.67 14.74 12.90
CA ASN A 140 -1.37 15.15 12.35
C ASN A 140 -0.55 13.98 11.78
N TYR A 141 -0.85 12.77 12.21
CA TYR A 141 -0.22 11.55 11.71
C TYR A 141 -0.45 11.35 10.21
N MET A 142 -1.62 11.72 9.71
CA MET A 142 -1.95 11.54 8.28
C MET A 142 -1.07 12.37 7.35
N THR A 143 -0.48 13.46 7.82
CA THR A 143 0.48 14.24 7.02
C THR A 143 1.69 13.38 6.63
N GLN A 144 2.34 12.75 7.60
CA GLN A 144 3.51 11.89 7.33
C GLN A 144 3.14 10.64 6.52
N PHE A 145 1.98 10.01 6.79
CA PHE A 145 1.48 8.91 5.98
C PHE A 145 1.28 9.33 4.53
N ASN A 146 0.63 10.46 4.29
CA ASN A 146 0.40 10.98 2.94
C ASN A 146 1.70 11.39 2.23
N GLU A 147 2.64 12.00 2.91
CA GLU A 147 3.94 12.35 2.36
C GLU A 147 4.70 11.09 1.92
N THR A 148 4.77 10.06 2.78
CA THR A 148 5.39 8.77 2.45
C THR A 148 4.68 8.12 1.26
N PHE A 149 3.38 7.97 1.32
CA PHE A 149 2.55 7.38 0.28
C PHE A 149 2.69 8.06 -1.09
N ASN A 150 2.73 9.40 -1.09
CA ASN A 150 2.87 10.19 -2.31
C ASN A 150 4.32 10.25 -2.83
N SER A 151 5.29 9.85 -2.02
CA SER A 151 6.70 9.78 -2.42
C SER A 151 7.04 8.54 -3.26
N PHE A 152 6.13 7.57 -3.35
CA PHE A 152 6.34 6.35 -4.13
C PHE A 152 6.59 6.67 -5.61
N LYS A 153 7.65 6.08 -6.16
CA LYS A 153 8.06 6.28 -7.56
C LYS A 153 8.49 4.96 -8.17
N ILE A 154 7.86 4.57 -9.26
CA ILE A 154 8.34 3.47 -10.10
C ILE A 154 9.56 3.94 -10.88
N LYS A 155 10.60 3.13 -10.89
CA LYS A 155 11.82 3.38 -11.68
C LYS A 155 11.61 3.01 -13.15
N LYS A 156 12.48 3.55 -14.00
CA LYS A 156 12.44 3.27 -15.45
C LYS A 156 12.95 1.89 -15.78
#